data_5a8bfb43e91e621e262d68239e9fcf3b
#
_entry.id   5a8bfb43e91e621e262d68239e9fcf3b
#
_cell.length_a   1.000
_cell.length_b   1.000
_cell.length_c   1.000
_cell.angle_alpha   90.00
_cell.angle_beta   90.00
_cell.angle_gamma   90.00
#
_symmetry.space_group_name_H-M   'P 1'
#
loop_
_entity.id
_entity.type
_entity.pdbx_description
1 polymer ?
#
loop_
_entity_poly.entity_id
_entity_poly.type
_entity_poly.pdbx_seq_one_letter_code
_entity_poly.pdbx_strand_id
1 'polypeptide(L)'
;DIEFDEKFDYITLIGVLEYQGKYTDSQNPYIDFLKKIKGLLKEDGKLLIAIENKYGLKYWCGAPEDHTGVPFDGMNQYCLGQKAAQTFSREELNEIVKESGFSDTYFYYPMPDYKLPTVIYSEKYLPKNEVDSNIMFYSYPDNTTLIADESSIYHDVIKNHVFEFFANSFLVECSLKKDQGERVIYAVNSNERQKELECIT
;
A
#
# COMPACT_ATOMS: atom_id res chain seq x y z
N ASP A 1 14.95 -16.20 14.77
CA ASP A 1 13.88 -16.69 13.90
C ASP A 1 12.86 -17.37 14.80
N ILE A 2 11.57 -17.03 14.64
CA ILE A 2 10.47 -17.71 15.33
C ILE A 2 9.98 -18.79 14.35
N GLU A 3 9.98 -20.05 14.80
CA GLU A 3 9.38 -21.16 14.06
C GLU A 3 7.94 -21.33 14.53
N PHE A 4 7.03 -21.45 13.57
CA PHE A 4 5.62 -21.73 13.83
C PHE A 4 5.29 -23.14 13.37
N ASP A 5 4.69 -23.92 14.26
CA ASP A 5 4.22 -25.29 13.95
C ASP A 5 2.87 -25.30 13.22
N GLU A 6 2.18 -24.14 13.17
CA GLU A 6 0.86 -23.98 12.61
C GLU A 6 0.87 -23.12 11.35
N LYS A 7 -0.10 -23.36 10.48
CA LYS A 7 -0.38 -22.51 9.31
C LYS A 7 -1.57 -21.61 9.57
N PHE A 8 -1.53 -20.42 8.97
CA PHE A 8 -2.48 -19.35 9.21
C PHE A 8 -3.45 -19.18 8.02
N ASP A 9 -4.70 -18.83 8.34
CA ASP A 9 -5.69 -18.41 7.34
C ASP A 9 -5.37 -17.02 6.80
N TYR A 10 -4.88 -16.12 7.68
CA TYR A 10 -4.48 -14.77 7.34
C TYR A 10 -3.12 -14.43 7.95
N ILE A 11 -2.29 -13.76 7.17
CA ILE A 11 -1.07 -13.10 7.65
C ILE A 11 -1.14 -11.65 7.18
N THR A 12 -0.79 -10.70 8.06
CA THR A 12 -0.74 -9.27 7.73
C THR A 12 0.67 -8.73 7.87
N LEU A 13 1.11 -7.97 6.87
CA LEU A 13 2.36 -7.20 6.87
C LEU A 13 2.00 -5.73 6.70
N ILE A 14 1.82 -5.03 7.81
CA ILE A 14 1.42 -3.62 7.83
C ILE A 14 2.63 -2.78 8.18
N GLY A 15 3.22 -2.08 7.20
CA GLY A 15 4.44 -1.31 7.40
C GLY A 15 5.63 -2.19 7.81
N VAL A 16 5.83 -3.35 7.17
CA VAL A 16 6.85 -4.35 7.55
C VAL A 16 7.73 -4.77 6.38
N LEU A 17 7.15 -4.91 5.19
CA LEU A 17 7.87 -5.44 4.02
C LEU A 17 9.04 -4.54 3.63
N GLU A 18 8.87 -3.25 3.68
CA GLU A 18 9.85 -2.22 3.30
C GLU A 18 11.19 -2.33 4.05
N TYR A 19 11.17 -2.91 5.24
CA TYR A 19 12.37 -3.03 6.08
C TYR A 19 13.23 -4.26 5.78
N GLN A 20 12.76 -5.20 4.97
CA GLN A 20 13.43 -6.50 4.83
C GLN A 20 14.82 -6.41 4.22
N GLY A 21 15.07 -5.47 3.31
CA GLY A 21 16.40 -5.21 2.75
C GLY A 21 17.44 -4.74 3.77
N LYS A 22 16.99 -4.25 4.94
CA LYS A 22 17.86 -3.74 6.00
C LYS A 22 18.48 -4.85 6.87
N TYR A 23 17.79 -5.99 6.96
CA TYR A 23 18.12 -7.04 7.93
C TYR A 23 18.78 -8.29 7.33
N THR A 24 19.09 -8.28 6.04
CA THR A 24 19.71 -9.42 5.35
C THR A 24 20.65 -8.96 4.26
N ASP A 25 21.65 -9.80 3.96
CA ASP A 25 22.56 -9.64 2.83
C ASP A 25 22.09 -10.39 1.57
N SER A 26 20.87 -10.91 1.57
CA SER A 26 20.29 -11.54 0.40
C SER A 26 20.26 -10.58 -0.79
N GLN A 27 20.45 -11.12 -1.99
CA GLN A 27 20.30 -10.36 -3.24
C GLN A 27 18.83 -10.04 -3.53
N ASN A 28 17.90 -10.83 -2.98
CA ASN A 28 16.45 -10.70 -3.20
C ASN A 28 15.69 -10.71 -1.84
N PRO A 29 15.96 -9.75 -0.93
CA PRO A 29 15.52 -9.82 0.46
C PRO A 29 13.99 -9.88 0.59
N TYR A 30 13.26 -9.14 -0.22
CA TYR A 30 11.80 -9.06 -0.19
C TYR A 30 11.17 -10.36 -0.68
N ILE A 31 11.69 -10.92 -1.77
CA ILE A 31 11.22 -12.20 -2.33
C ILE A 31 11.47 -13.34 -1.35
N ASP A 32 12.67 -13.41 -0.77
CA ASP A 32 13.03 -14.45 0.19
C ASP A 32 12.19 -14.38 1.45
N PHE A 33 11.90 -13.17 1.93
CA PHE A 33 11.00 -12.97 3.05
C PHE A 33 9.57 -13.43 2.72
N LEU A 34 9.02 -13.01 1.60
CA LEU A 34 7.67 -13.41 1.19
C LEU A 34 7.55 -14.91 0.92
N LYS A 35 8.61 -15.59 0.44
CA LYS A 35 8.65 -17.06 0.34
C LYS A 35 8.53 -17.74 1.70
N LYS A 36 9.17 -17.20 2.74
CA LYS A 36 9.02 -17.70 4.11
C LYS A 36 7.59 -17.50 4.62
N ILE A 37 7.02 -16.30 4.44
CA ILE A 37 5.63 -15.99 4.81
C ILE A 37 4.65 -16.91 4.09
N LYS A 38 4.85 -17.13 2.80
CA LYS A 38 4.06 -18.07 2.00
C LYS A 38 4.02 -19.48 2.62
N GLY A 39 5.16 -19.95 3.14
CA GLY A 39 5.28 -21.25 3.80
C GLY A 39 4.41 -21.41 5.05
N LEU A 40 4.03 -20.29 5.68
CA LEU A 40 3.20 -20.24 6.88
C LEU A 40 1.69 -20.13 6.57
N LEU A 41 1.30 -19.93 5.32
CA LEU A 41 -0.11 -19.85 4.94
C LEU A 41 -0.69 -21.23 4.71
N LYS A 42 -1.96 -21.39 5.09
CA LYS A 42 -2.80 -22.51 4.63
C LYS A 42 -2.99 -22.42 3.11
N GLU A 43 -3.47 -23.50 2.50
CA GLU A 43 -3.65 -23.58 1.04
C GLU A 43 -4.58 -22.50 0.48
N ASP A 44 -5.64 -22.14 1.23
CA ASP A 44 -6.58 -21.07 0.89
C ASP A 44 -6.33 -19.80 1.72
N GLY A 45 -5.18 -19.72 2.42
CA GLY A 45 -4.80 -18.60 3.24
C GLY A 45 -4.43 -17.38 2.41
N LYS A 46 -4.58 -16.20 3.02
CA LYS A 46 -4.32 -14.90 2.38
C LYS A 46 -3.25 -14.10 3.12
N LEU A 47 -2.40 -13.47 2.36
CA LEU A 47 -1.46 -12.47 2.85
C LEU A 47 -2.00 -11.07 2.51
N LEU A 48 -2.04 -10.18 3.50
CA LEU A 48 -2.37 -8.78 3.33
C LEU A 48 -1.12 -7.94 3.56
N ILE A 49 -0.72 -7.16 2.55
CA ILE A 49 0.44 -6.27 2.61
C ILE A 49 -0.07 -4.83 2.54
N ALA A 50 0.22 -4.02 3.57
CA ALA A 50 -0.03 -2.59 3.55
C ALA A 50 1.31 -1.84 3.56
N ILE A 51 1.50 -0.96 2.57
CA ILE A 51 2.78 -0.28 2.32
C ILE A 51 2.57 1.03 1.57
N GLU A 52 3.45 2.01 1.77
CA GLU A 52 3.48 3.24 0.99
C GLU A 52 3.82 2.97 -0.48
N ASN A 53 3.20 3.76 -1.36
CA ASN A 53 3.58 3.82 -2.77
C ASN A 53 4.71 4.82 -2.95
N LYS A 54 5.84 4.40 -3.50
CA LYS A 54 6.97 5.31 -3.74
C LYS A 54 6.66 6.47 -4.69
N TYR A 55 5.60 6.34 -5.51
CA TYR A 55 5.08 7.40 -6.39
C TYR A 55 3.83 8.09 -5.84
N GLY A 56 3.51 7.92 -4.55
CA GLY A 56 2.36 8.56 -3.92
C GLY A 56 2.33 10.06 -4.16
N LEU A 57 1.13 10.59 -4.46
CA LEU A 57 0.96 12.01 -4.81
C LEU A 57 1.48 12.95 -3.73
N LYS A 58 1.38 12.55 -2.46
CA LYS A 58 1.91 13.30 -1.31
C LYS A 58 3.37 13.71 -1.49
N TYR A 59 4.21 12.85 -2.07
CA TYR A 59 5.63 13.15 -2.30
C TYR A 59 5.84 14.20 -3.40
N TRP A 60 5.01 14.16 -4.44
CA TRP A 60 5.00 15.18 -5.50
C TRP A 60 4.52 16.55 -5.00
N CYS A 61 3.69 16.54 -3.94
CA CYS A 61 3.20 17.75 -3.30
C CYS A 61 4.13 18.32 -2.21
N GLY A 62 5.24 17.63 -1.91
CA GLY A 62 6.27 18.13 -1.00
C GLY A 62 6.50 17.32 0.26
N ALA A 63 5.74 16.23 0.50
CA ALA A 63 6.08 15.33 1.60
C ALA A 63 7.48 14.73 1.40
N PRO A 64 8.31 14.66 2.43
CA PRO A 64 9.54 13.88 2.38
C PRO A 64 9.21 12.38 2.32
N GLU A 65 10.15 11.57 1.87
CA GLU A 65 10.03 10.12 1.94
C GLU A 65 9.90 9.66 3.40
N ASP A 66 8.96 8.75 3.69
CA ASP A 66 8.53 8.40 5.05
C ASP A 66 9.65 7.81 5.93
N HIS A 67 10.63 7.12 5.34
CA HIS A 67 11.68 6.41 6.06
C HIS A 67 13.02 7.15 6.11
N THR A 68 13.31 7.94 5.07
CA THR A 68 14.59 8.66 4.95
C THR A 68 14.46 10.14 5.33
N GLY A 69 13.24 10.69 5.28
CA GLY A 69 12.99 12.11 5.50
C GLY A 69 13.50 13.00 4.37
N VAL A 70 13.97 12.43 3.26
CA VAL A 70 14.54 13.17 2.12
C VAL A 70 13.51 13.27 1.01
N PRO A 71 13.21 14.49 0.50
CA PRO A 71 12.28 14.67 -0.61
C PRO A 71 12.72 13.87 -1.85
N PHE A 72 11.77 13.19 -2.49
CA PHE A 72 11.96 12.39 -3.71
C PHE A 72 12.92 11.20 -3.61
N ASP A 73 13.43 10.82 -2.42
CA ASP A 73 14.47 9.79 -2.30
C ASP A 73 14.00 8.42 -2.83
N GLY A 74 12.79 8.01 -2.55
CA GLY A 74 12.20 6.78 -3.10
C GLY A 74 12.12 6.79 -4.63
N MET A 75 11.67 7.91 -5.23
CA MET A 75 11.63 8.07 -6.69
C MET A 75 13.03 8.09 -7.30
N ASN A 76 14.01 8.57 -6.56
CA ASN A 76 15.43 8.59 -6.91
C ASN A 76 16.15 7.26 -6.61
N GLN A 77 15.42 6.18 -6.41
CA GLN A 77 15.95 4.85 -6.12
C GLN A 77 16.85 4.81 -4.87
N TYR A 78 16.57 5.66 -3.88
CA TYR A 78 17.32 5.74 -2.62
C TYR A 78 18.83 5.98 -2.83
N CYS A 79 19.20 6.68 -3.90
CA CYS A 79 20.60 6.89 -4.28
C CYS A 79 21.35 7.87 -3.36
N LEU A 80 20.64 8.67 -2.57
CA LEU A 80 21.21 9.65 -1.62
C LEU A 80 21.33 9.09 -0.21
N GLY A 81 20.76 7.91 0.05
CA GLY A 81 20.60 7.36 1.38
C GLY A 81 21.45 6.15 1.68
N GLN A 82 21.54 5.86 2.96
CA GLN A 82 22.00 4.58 3.47
C GLN A 82 20.96 3.50 3.08
N LYS A 83 21.33 2.19 3.17
CA LYS A 83 20.36 1.08 3.10
C LYS A 83 19.21 1.33 4.08
N ALA A 84 18.18 2.00 3.62
CA ALA A 84 16.98 2.34 4.37
C ALA A 84 15.87 1.31 4.04
N ALA A 85 14.75 1.45 4.70
CA ALA A 85 13.51 0.85 4.24
C ALA A 85 13.22 1.33 2.80
N GLN A 86 12.67 0.46 1.95
CA GLN A 86 12.36 0.77 0.57
C GLN A 86 10.88 0.53 0.30
N THR A 87 10.23 1.53 -0.26
CA THR A 87 8.87 1.42 -0.79
C THR A 87 8.91 1.10 -2.29
N PHE A 88 7.80 0.64 -2.83
CA PHE A 88 7.71 0.13 -4.18
C PHE A 88 6.60 0.84 -4.96
N SER A 89 6.73 0.88 -6.28
CA SER A 89 5.59 1.15 -7.15
C SER A 89 4.64 -0.06 -7.17
N ARG A 90 3.45 0.14 -7.73
CA ARG A 90 2.47 -0.94 -7.91
C ARG A 90 3.06 -2.14 -8.67
N GLU A 91 3.74 -1.88 -9.77
CA GLU A 91 4.31 -2.95 -10.61
C GLU A 91 5.48 -3.66 -9.94
N GLU A 92 6.42 -2.92 -9.32
CA GLU A 92 7.52 -3.53 -8.56
C GLU A 92 7.00 -4.44 -7.45
N LEU A 93 5.99 -3.99 -6.69
CA LEU A 93 5.39 -4.80 -5.64
C LEU A 93 4.69 -6.04 -6.20
N ASN A 94 3.97 -5.90 -7.31
CA ASN A 94 3.30 -7.01 -7.99
C ASN A 94 4.31 -8.05 -8.52
N GLU A 95 5.44 -7.62 -9.07
CA GLU A 95 6.54 -8.49 -9.50
C GLU A 95 7.15 -9.25 -8.31
N ILE A 96 7.50 -8.55 -7.22
CA ILE A 96 8.02 -9.16 -5.99
C ILE A 96 7.08 -10.24 -5.45
N VAL A 97 5.78 -9.97 -5.39
CA VAL A 97 4.77 -10.91 -4.92
C VAL A 97 4.67 -12.13 -5.84
N LYS A 98 4.64 -11.92 -7.16
CA LYS A 98 4.60 -13.01 -8.16
C LYS A 98 5.85 -13.90 -8.11
N GLU A 99 7.04 -13.30 -8.05
CA GLU A 99 8.30 -14.03 -7.97
C GLU A 99 8.46 -14.80 -6.64
N SER A 100 7.75 -14.37 -5.61
CA SER A 100 7.64 -15.11 -4.35
C SER A 100 6.70 -16.31 -4.43
N GLY A 101 6.00 -16.47 -5.56
CA GLY A 101 5.15 -17.62 -5.87
C GLY A 101 3.72 -17.50 -5.40
N PHE A 102 3.20 -16.29 -5.21
CA PHE A 102 1.77 -16.05 -5.10
C PHE A 102 1.16 -16.05 -6.51
N SER A 103 -0.03 -16.62 -6.64
CA SER A 103 -0.69 -16.81 -7.95
C SER A 103 -1.68 -15.71 -8.29
N ASP A 104 -2.12 -14.95 -7.29
CA ASP A 104 -3.11 -13.91 -7.45
C ASP A 104 -2.81 -12.73 -6.53
N THR A 105 -3.00 -11.52 -7.04
CA THR A 105 -2.86 -10.25 -6.32
C THR A 105 -4.06 -9.37 -6.62
N TYR A 106 -4.55 -8.69 -5.59
CA TYR A 106 -5.64 -7.73 -5.72
C TYR A 106 -5.29 -6.46 -4.97
N PHE A 107 -5.31 -5.33 -5.65
CA PHE A 107 -4.90 -4.05 -5.09
C PHE A 107 -6.09 -3.25 -4.58
N TYR A 108 -5.92 -2.74 -3.37
CA TYR A 108 -6.74 -1.72 -2.75
C TYR A 108 -5.93 -0.44 -2.57
N TYR A 109 -6.62 0.68 -2.57
CA TYR A 109 -6.04 2.03 -2.48
C TYR A 109 -6.67 2.76 -1.29
N PRO A 110 -6.11 2.59 -0.08
CA PRO A 110 -6.58 3.29 1.12
C PRO A 110 -6.24 4.79 1.06
N MET A 111 -7.21 5.63 1.37
CA MET A 111 -7.09 7.09 1.38
C MET A 111 -7.35 7.66 2.77
N PRO A 112 -6.56 8.63 3.26
CA PRO A 112 -5.39 9.25 2.62
C PRO A 112 -4.16 8.36 2.52
N ASP A 113 -4.05 7.36 3.40
CA ASP A 113 -3.05 6.30 3.38
C ASP A 113 -3.54 5.06 4.17
N TYR A 114 -2.74 3.99 4.20
CA TYR A 114 -3.12 2.72 4.86
C TYR A 114 -3.15 2.80 6.39
N LYS A 115 -2.52 3.81 7.02
CA LYS A 115 -2.42 3.90 8.49
C LYS A 115 -3.76 4.24 9.13
N LEU A 116 -4.48 5.20 8.55
CA LEU A 116 -5.80 5.64 9.04
C LEU A 116 -6.73 5.95 7.85
N PRO A 117 -7.14 4.94 7.08
CA PRO A 117 -7.97 5.16 5.91
C PRO A 117 -9.40 5.53 6.31
N THR A 118 -9.95 6.55 5.65
CA THR A 118 -11.37 6.87 5.71
C THR A 118 -12.16 6.24 4.58
N VAL A 119 -11.48 6.02 3.46
CA VAL A 119 -12.02 5.38 2.26
C VAL A 119 -10.98 4.40 1.72
N ILE A 120 -11.44 3.25 1.24
CA ILE A 120 -10.62 2.26 0.56
C ILE A 120 -11.26 1.97 -0.79
N TYR A 121 -10.59 2.35 -1.85
CA TYR A 121 -10.92 1.96 -3.23
C TYR A 121 -10.27 0.63 -3.58
N SER A 122 -10.70 0.00 -4.67
CA SER A 122 -10.05 -1.17 -5.23
C SER A 122 -9.81 -1.01 -6.73
N GLU A 123 -9.02 -1.89 -7.32
CA GLU A 123 -8.78 -1.90 -8.77
C GLU A 123 -10.06 -2.11 -9.60
N LYS A 124 -11.14 -2.62 -8.99
CA LYS A 124 -12.47 -2.73 -9.63
C LYS A 124 -13.36 -1.53 -9.41
N TYR A 125 -13.07 -0.70 -8.42
CA TYR A 125 -13.86 0.46 -8.07
C TYR A 125 -12.94 1.63 -7.72
N LEU A 126 -12.51 2.33 -8.74
CA LEU A 126 -11.69 3.54 -8.62
C LEU A 126 -12.57 4.78 -8.52
N PRO A 127 -12.08 5.89 -7.95
CA PRO A 127 -12.82 7.14 -7.92
C PRO A 127 -13.10 7.63 -9.35
N LYS A 128 -14.36 8.04 -9.61
CA LYS A 128 -14.81 8.41 -10.94
C LYS A 128 -15.15 9.90 -11.12
N ASN A 129 -15.39 10.60 -10.03
CA ASN A 129 -15.85 11.98 -10.01
C ASN A 129 -15.00 12.84 -9.09
N GLU A 130 -14.97 14.14 -9.41
CA GLU A 130 -14.28 15.20 -8.68
C GLU A 130 -14.76 15.35 -7.23
N VAL A 131 -15.92 14.83 -6.93
CA VAL A 131 -16.60 14.98 -5.65
C VAL A 131 -16.88 13.61 -5.05
N ASP A 132 -15.85 12.80 -4.91
CA ASP A 132 -15.93 11.80 -3.86
C ASP A 132 -15.64 12.55 -2.55
N SER A 133 -16.71 13.14 -2.00
CA SER A 133 -16.68 14.01 -0.80
C SER A 133 -16.11 13.32 0.45
N ASN A 134 -15.77 12.05 0.32
CA ASN A 134 -15.19 11.23 1.37
C ASN A 134 -13.67 11.07 1.25
N ILE A 135 -13.04 11.56 0.19
CA ILE A 135 -11.58 11.55 0.09
C ILE A 135 -11.02 12.57 1.08
N MET A 136 -10.36 12.07 2.11
CA MET A 136 -9.47 12.89 2.93
C MET A 136 -8.08 12.89 2.31
N PHE A 137 -7.41 14.04 2.38
CA PHE A 137 -6.05 14.21 1.86
C PHE A 137 -5.03 13.94 2.96
N TYR A 138 -3.80 13.67 2.54
CA TYR A 138 -2.71 13.42 3.46
C TYR A 138 -2.48 14.63 4.38
N SER A 139 -2.27 14.37 5.67
CA SER A 139 -1.94 15.41 6.65
C SER A 139 -0.43 15.63 6.66
N TYR A 140 -0.01 16.72 6.07
CA TYR A 140 1.42 17.08 5.99
C TYR A 140 1.95 17.54 7.35
N PRO A 141 3.19 17.18 7.73
CA PRO A 141 3.86 17.76 8.90
C PRO A 141 3.96 19.27 8.78
N ASP A 142 3.85 19.99 9.92
CA ASP A 142 3.84 21.46 9.97
C ASP A 142 5.04 22.13 9.33
N ASN A 143 6.19 21.45 9.27
CA ASN A 143 7.42 21.95 8.66
C ASN A 143 7.59 21.56 7.19
N THR A 144 6.58 20.96 6.57
CA THR A 144 6.63 20.56 5.15
C THR A 144 6.49 21.79 4.27
N THR A 145 7.43 21.98 3.34
CA THR A 145 7.27 22.96 2.27
C THR A 145 6.39 22.37 1.19
N LEU A 146 5.13 22.77 1.17
CA LEU A 146 4.21 22.36 0.12
C LEU A 146 4.64 22.94 -1.22
N ILE A 147 4.74 22.08 -2.21
CA ILE A 147 5.06 22.42 -3.61
C ILE A 147 3.77 22.58 -4.40
N ALA A 148 2.76 21.79 -4.08
CA ALA A 148 1.46 21.79 -4.73
C ALA A 148 0.36 21.38 -3.75
N ASP A 149 -0.89 21.70 -4.10
CA ASP A 149 -2.07 21.26 -3.37
C ASP A 149 -2.54 19.90 -3.88
N GLU A 150 -2.40 18.89 -3.04
CA GLU A 150 -2.77 17.51 -3.34
C GLU A 150 -4.25 17.40 -3.76
N SER A 151 -5.14 18.15 -3.09
CA SER A 151 -6.58 18.09 -3.37
C SER A 151 -6.92 18.55 -4.78
N SER A 152 -6.26 19.60 -5.22
CA SER A 152 -6.44 20.14 -6.59
C SER A 152 -5.90 19.19 -7.66
N ILE A 153 -4.78 18.50 -7.36
CA ILE A 153 -4.16 17.58 -8.33
C ILE A 153 -4.94 16.27 -8.45
N TYR A 154 -5.54 15.76 -7.37
CA TYR A 154 -6.33 14.53 -7.45
C TYR A 154 -7.47 14.62 -8.45
N HIS A 155 -8.04 15.79 -8.63
CA HIS A 155 -9.02 16.02 -9.69
C HIS A 155 -8.49 15.61 -11.07
N ASP A 156 -7.32 16.09 -11.43
CA ASP A 156 -6.69 15.77 -12.72
C ASP A 156 -6.20 14.32 -12.78
N VAL A 157 -5.70 13.77 -11.68
CA VAL A 157 -5.29 12.37 -11.55
C VAL A 157 -6.46 11.42 -11.84
N ILE A 158 -7.63 11.70 -11.27
CA ILE A 158 -8.85 10.91 -11.49
C ILE A 158 -9.34 11.08 -12.95
N LYS A 159 -9.40 12.30 -13.43
CA LYS A 159 -9.84 12.61 -14.79
C LYS A 159 -8.97 11.98 -15.89
N ASN A 160 -7.67 11.86 -15.63
CA ASN A 160 -6.71 11.25 -16.54
C ASN A 160 -6.54 9.73 -16.34
N HIS A 161 -7.32 9.12 -15.45
CA HIS A 161 -7.29 7.67 -15.17
C HIS A 161 -5.93 7.14 -14.72
N VAL A 162 -5.21 7.93 -13.90
CA VAL A 162 -3.89 7.56 -13.36
C VAL A 162 -3.89 7.47 -11.84
N PHE A 163 -5.06 7.33 -11.22
CA PHE A 163 -5.23 7.27 -9.77
C PHE A 163 -4.40 6.16 -9.14
N GLU A 164 -4.40 4.96 -9.72
CA GLU A 164 -3.67 3.81 -9.19
C GLU A 164 -2.17 4.05 -9.08
N PHE A 165 -1.61 4.83 -10.03
CA PHE A 165 -0.20 5.19 -10.03
C PHE A 165 0.15 6.17 -8.90
N PHE A 166 -0.74 7.13 -8.61
CA PHE A 166 -0.52 8.22 -7.67
C PHE A 166 -1.13 7.99 -6.27
N ALA A 167 -1.86 6.91 -6.05
CA ALA A 167 -2.37 6.57 -4.72
C ALA A 167 -1.23 6.54 -3.70
N ASN A 168 -1.43 7.13 -2.51
CA ASN A 168 -0.35 7.31 -1.53
C ASN A 168 0.17 6.00 -0.93
N SER A 169 -0.66 4.95 -0.95
CA SER A 169 -0.31 3.64 -0.42
C SER A 169 -1.16 2.53 -1.04
N PHE A 170 -0.76 1.31 -0.78
CA PHE A 170 -1.45 0.10 -1.20
C PHE A 170 -1.83 -0.76 0.00
N LEU A 171 -2.97 -1.45 -0.11
CA LEU A 171 -3.27 -2.66 0.63
C LEU A 171 -3.43 -3.77 -0.42
N VAL A 172 -2.57 -4.77 -0.38
CA VAL A 172 -2.54 -5.84 -1.38
C VAL A 172 -2.95 -7.15 -0.75
N GLU A 173 -3.99 -7.77 -1.30
CA GLU A 173 -4.39 -9.14 -0.97
C GLU A 173 -3.67 -10.10 -1.91
N CYS A 174 -2.90 -11.04 -1.35
CA CYS A 174 -2.15 -12.03 -2.09
C CYS A 174 -2.65 -13.44 -1.75
N SER A 175 -2.86 -14.27 -2.76
CA SER A 175 -3.38 -15.63 -2.63
C SER A 175 -2.49 -16.66 -3.32
N LEU A 176 -2.44 -17.89 -2.78
CA LEU A 176 -1.68 -19.00 -3.37
C LEU A 176 -2.33 -19.59 -4.61
N LYS A 177 -3.65 -19.42 -4.74
CA LYS A 177 -4.47 -19.83 -5.88
C LYS A 177 -5.20 -18.60 -6.42
N LYS A 178 -5.61 -18.66 -7.68
CA LYS A 178 -6.47 -17.63 -8.25
C LYS A 178 -7.78 -17.59 -7.47
N ASP A 179 -8.01 -16.48 -6.77
CA ASP A 179 -9.20 -16.28 -5.97
C ASP A 179 -10.39 -15.94 -6.87
N GLN A 180 -11.46 -16.74 -6.76
CA GLN A 180 -12.74 -16.53 -7.47
C GLN A 180 -13.84 -16.06 -6.51
N GLY A 181 -13.51 -15.83 -5.24
CA GLY A 181 -14.45 -15.37 -4.23
C GLY A 181 -14.86 -13.90 -4.43
N GLU A 182 -15.89 -13.52 -3.72
CA GLU A 182 -16.29 -12.12 -3.62
C GLU A 182 -15.23 -11.35 -2.81
N ARG A 183 -14.80 -10.20 -3.35
CA ARG A 183 -13.89 -9.29 -2.70
C ARG A 183 -14.60 -7.99 -2.37
N VAL A 184 -14.19 -7.36 -1.29
CA VAL A 184 -14.57 -5.98 -1.02
C VAL A 184 -14.10 -5.12 -2.19
N ILE A 185 -15.00 -4.31 -2.76
CA ILE A 185 -14.65 -3.43 -3.88
C ILE A 185 -14.50 -1.97 -3.45
N TYR A 186 -15.14 -1.62 -2.33
CA TYR A 186 -15.12 -0.28 -1.77
C TYR A 186 -15.47 -0.34 -0.27
N ALA A 187 -14.79 0.46 0.55
CA ALA A 187 -15.12 0.59 1.96
C ALA A 187 -15.01 2.05 2.42
N VAL A 188 -15.91 2.46 3.30
CA VAL A 188 -15.89 3.79 3.95
C VAL A 188 -15.91 3.59 5.45
N ASN A 189 -15.02 4.27 6.15
CA ASN A 189 -14.95 4.31 7.60
C ASN A 189 -15.32 5.71 8.13
N SER A 190 -16.05 5.79 9.22
CA SER A 190 -16.43 7.05 9.84
C SER A 190 -16.64 6.88 11.34
N ASN A 191 -15.91 7.65 12.13
CA ASN A 191 -16.03 7.70 13.59
C ASN A 191 -17.26 8.50 14.08
N GLU A 192 -17.98 9.16 13.17
CA GLU A 192 -19.18 9.94 13.49
C GLU A 192 -20.46 9.11 13.44
N ARG A 193 -20.36 7.85 12.99
CA ARG A 193 -21.49 6.94 12.88
C ARG A 193 -21.67 6.11 14.15
N GLN A 194 -22.85 5.49 14.29
CA GLN A 194 -23.05 4.44 15.28
C GLN A 194 -22.07 3.29 15.03
N LYS A 195 -21.62 2.65 16.09
CA LYS A 195 -20.55 1.65 16.06
C LYS A 195 -20.78 0.54 15.03
N GLU A 196 -22.05 0.14 14.84
CA GLU A 196 -22.47 -0.87 13.87
C GLU A 196 -22.37 -0.40 12.41
N LEU A 197 -22.21 0.90 12.17
CA LEU A 197 -22.14 1.54 10.87
C LEU A 197 -20.83 2.30 10.65
N GLU A 198 -19.83 2.08 11.49
CA GLU A 198 -18.52 2.75 11.36
C GLU A 198 -17.81 2.38 10.04
N CYS A 199 -17.95 1.12 9.62
CA CYS A 199 -17.40 0.66 8.35
C CYS A 199 -18.51 0.13 7.45
N ILE A 200 -18.58 0.63 6.23
CA ILE A 200 -19.51 0.17 5.17
C ILE A 200 -18.68 -0.30 3.98
N THR A 201 -19.00 -1.47 3.50
CA THR A 201 -18.37 -2.10 2.33
C THR A 201 -19.36 -2.31 1.20
#